data_f4caf87d0c3dc615b577e86cd60cda95
#
_entry.id   f4caf87d0c3dc615b577e86cd60cda95
#
_cell.length_a   1.000
_cell.length_b   1.000
_cell.length_c   1.000
_cell.angle_alpha   90.00
_cell.angle_beta   90.00
_cell.angle_gamma   90.00
#
_symmetry.space_group_name_H-M   'P 1'
#
loop_
_entity.id
_entity.type
_entity.pdbx_description
1 polymer ?
#
loop_
_entity_poly.entity_id
_entity_poly.type
_entity_poly.pdbx_seq_one_letter_code
_entity_poly.pdbx_strand_id
1 'polypeptide(L)'
;MFKGLKPIMYSGREVWPLVEGGKGVSATNHASSGAWAAAGGIGTVSAVNADSYDHEGRIIPQVYHKLTRKERQEELIHYGIKGAVAQIERAHEIANGRGAINVNVLWEMGGAQPILNGLLERTRGMVAGVTCGAGMPYKLSEIAAHHGVHYLPIISSGRAFRALWKRAYSKTAEWLGAVVYEDPWLAGGHNGLSNAEDPKQPQDPYPRVRDLRDVMRDGGIADSVPIVMAGGVWNLDQWDNWIDNPELGQIAFQFGTRPLLTQESPIPAEWKARLMTLNDGDVLLHKFSPTGFYSSAVRTPFLRWLETRSQRQIAFTREAIGDHAFELDVGIGTKKNYWVTKGDLQHAREWFGAGFTVAMKTPDDTMVFVTPDDEKIIRKDQSECMGCLSHCAFSSWAENEKNSTGRLADPRSFCIQKTLQDIAHGGPVDNNLMFAGHAAFRFKQDPFYSNGFVPTVKQLVDRILTGA
;
A
#
# COMPACT_ATOMS: atom_id res chain seq x y z
N MET A 1 16.02 -15.81 23.26
CA MET A 1 15.16 -14.62 23.25
C MET A 1 16.07 -13.42 23.05
N PHE A 2 15.70 -12.53 22.14
CA PHE A 2 16.50 -11.36 21.82
C PHE A 2 16.69 -10.49 23.08
N LYS A 3 17.95 -10.16 23.43
CA LYS A 3 18.23 -9.42 24.65
C LYS A 3 17.61 -8.01 24.57
N GLY A 4 16.81 -7.64 25.57
CA GLY A 4 16.19 -6.31 25.63
C GLY A 4 14.78 -6.21 25.06
N LEU A 5 14.34 -7.11 24.18
CA LEU A 5 12.96 -7.06 23.70
C LEU A 5 12.01 -7.54 24.81
N LYS A 6 11.15 -6.63 25.25
CA LYS A 6 10.16 -6.89 26.31
C LYS A 6 8.76 -6.76 25.72
N PRO A 7 7.78 -7.53 26.23
CA PRO A 7 6.39 -7.27 25.93
C PRO A 7 5.99 -5.84 26.29
N ILE A 8 5.02 -5.32 25.59
CA ILE A 8 4.44 -3.99 25.82
C ILE A 8 2.97 -4.11 26.16
N MET A 9 2.45 -3.13 26.90
CA MET A 9 1.01 -3.00 27.09
C MET A 9 0.41 -2.27 25.89
N TYR A 10 -0.50 -2.95 25.19
CA TYR A 10 -1.21 -2.41 24.04
C TYR A 10 -2.69 -2.73 24.15
N SER A 11 -3.53 -1.70 24.17
CA SER A 11 -4.99 -1.84 24.30
C SER A 11 -5.43 -2.75 25.46
N GLY A 12 -4.76 -2.60 26.63
CA GLY A 12 -5.04 -3.38 27.83
C GLY A 12 -4.55 -4.83 27.81
N ARG A 13 -3.72 -5.20 26.83
CA ARG A 13 -3.13 -6.54 26.70
C ARG A 13 -1.61 -6.48 26.65
N GLU A 14 -0.96 -7.45 27.27
CA GLU A 14 0.48 -7.66 27.12
C GLU A 14 0.75 -8.38 25.79
N VAL A 15 1.55 -7.77 24.91
CA VAL A 15 1.89 -8.30 23.58
C VAL A 15 3.38 -8.14 23.31
N TRP A 16 3.92 -9.01 22.47
CA TRP A 16 5.22 -8.75 21.85
C TRP A 16 5.14 -7.52 20.95
N PRO A 17 6.14 -6.63 20.95
CA PRO A 17 6.18 -5.44 20.09
C PRO A 17 6.50 -5.80 18.64
N LEU A 18 5.84 -6.82 18.12
CA LEU A 18 5.95 -7.36 16.76
C LEU A 18 4.60 -7.25 16.07
N VAL A 19 4.56 -6.42 15.04
CA VAL A 19 3.33 -6.12 14.29
C VAL A 19 3.39 -6.78 12.91
N GLU A 20 2.36 -7.51 12.55
CA GLU A 20 2.13 -7.84 11.13
C GLU A 20 1.57 -6.59 10.44
N GLY A 21 2.25 -6.07 9.42
CA GLY A 21 1.73 -4.98 8.59
C GLY A 21 0.56 -5.46 7.73
N GLY A 22 -0.58 -4.78 7.82
CA GLY A 22 -1.73 -5.06 6.97
C GLY A 22 -1.45 -4.75 5.50
N LYS A 23 -1.84 -5.64 4.59
CA LYS A 23 -1.56 -5.58 3.15
C LYS A 23 -2.84 -5.83 2.36
N GLY A 24 -3.39 -4.78 1.74
CA GLY A 24 -4.51 -4.89 0.80
C GLY A 24 -4.00 -4.97 -0.65
N VAL A 25 -4.74 -5.51 -1.59
CA VAL A 25 -6.00 -6.26 -1.44
C VAL A 25 -5.65 -7.71 -1.10
N SER A 26 -6.30 -8.27 -0.06
CA SER A 26 -6.25 -9.71 0.29
C SER A 26 -4.87 -10.35 0.49
N ALA A 27 -3.80 -9.57 0.63
CA ALA A 27 -2.46 -10.10 0.93
C ALA A 27 -2.21 -10.32 2.44
N THR A 28 -3.12 -9.85 3.31
CA THR A 28 -3.33 -10.31 4.68
C THR A 28 -4.81 -10.60 4.89
N ASN A 29 -5.11 -11.65 5.62
CA ASN A 29 -6.47 -12.02 5.98
C ASN A 29 -6.56 -12.53 7.42
N HIS A 30 -7.70 -13.07 7.81
CA HIS A 30 -7.95 -13.64 9.13
C HIS A 30 -6.95 -14.72 9.53
N ALA A 31 -6.47 -15.54 8.59
CA ALA A 31 -5.59 -16.67 8.91
C ALA A 31 -4.20 -16.17 9.33
N SER A 32 -3.56 -15.30 8.53
CA SER A 32 -2.24 -14.73 8.88
C SER A 32 -2.31 -13.84 10.11
N SER A 33 -3.29 -12.93 10.17
CA SER A 33 -3.41 -11.97 11.26
C SER A 33 -3.81 -12.64 12.59
N GLY A 34 -4.71 -13.62 12.55
CA GLY A 34 -5.09 -14.41 13.72
C GLY A 34 -3.93 -15.25 14.24
N ALA A 35 -3.16 -15.89 13.35
CA ALA A 35 -1.98 -16.66 13.72
C ALA A 35 -0.87 -15.78 14.32
N TRP A 36 -0.68 -14.55 13.81
CA TRP A 36 0.28 -13.60 14.36
C TRP A 36 -0.10 -13.17 15.79
N ALA A 37 -1.37 -12.87 16.02
CA ALA A 37 -1.88 -12.58 17.35
C ALA A 37 -1.80 -13.80 18.28
N ALA A 38 -2.13 -15.01 17.81
CA ALA A 38 -1.98 -16.25 18.57
C ALA A 38 -0.53 -16.51 18.99
N ALA A 39 0.45 -16.05 18.20
CA ALA A 39 1.87 -16.07 18.56
C ALA A 39 2.27 -15.00 19.59
N GLY A 40 1.34 -14.16 20.04
CA GLY A 40 1.52 -13.14 21.06
C GLY A 40 1.89 -11.76 20.53
N GLY A 41 1.93 -11.55 19.22
CA GLY A 41 2.16 -10.24 18.59
C GLY A 41 0.85 -9.48 18.28
N ILE A 42 0.94 -8.52 17.36
CA ILE A 42 -0.18 -7.73 16.89
C ILE A 42 -0.44 -8.10 15.42
N GLY A 43 -1.49 -8.87 15.14
CA GLY A 43 -1.93 -9.19 13.79
C GLY A 43 -2.78 -8.06 13.21
N THR A 44 -2.71 -7.84 11.89
CA THR A 44 -3.45 -6.74 11.25
C THR A 44 -4.25 -7.25 10.05
N VAL A 45 -5.57 -7.32 10.19
CA VAL A 45 -6.50 -7.60 9.08
C VAL A 45 -6.55 -6.39 8.15
N SER A 46 -6.43 -6.62 6.84
CA SER A 46 -6.58 -5.52 5.88
C SER A 46 -8.05 -5.30 5.52
N ALA A 47 -8.57 -4.10 5.82
CA ALA A 47 -9.88 -3.65 5.36
C ALA A 47 -9.85 -2.90 4.02
N VAL A 48 -8.71 -2.93 3.32
CA VAL A 48 -8.58 -2.35 1.98
C VAL A 48 -9.25 -3.28 0.98
N ASN A 49 -10.52 -3.02 0.68
CA ASN A 49 -11.38 -3.82 -0.23
C ASN A 49 -11.34 -5.31 0.13
N ALA A 50 -11.58 -5.62 1.40
CA ALA A 50 -11.44 -6.96 1.96
C ALA A 50 -12.37 -7.98 1.29
N ASP A 51 -11.80 -9.13 0.91
CA ASP A 51 -12.57 -10.26 0.40
C ASP A 51 -13.36 -10.98 1.49
N SER A 52 -14.46 -11.61 1.08
CA SER A 52 -15.18 -12.59 1.88
C SER A 52 -14.72 -14.00 1.50
N TYR A 53 -14.77 -14.92 2.46
CA TYR A 53 -14.40 -16.33 2.27
C TYR A 53 -15.56 -17.25 2.63
N ASP A 54 -15.72 -18.34 1.89
CA ASP A 54 -16.66 -19.40 2.24
C ASP A 54 -16.10 -20.29 3.39
N HIS A 55 -16.88 -21.32 3.76
CA HIS A 55 -16.52 -22.24 4.84
C HIS A 55 -15.29 -23.13 4.50
N GLU A 56 -14.94 -23.25 3.21
CA GLU A 56 -13.76 -23.98 2.73
C GLU A 56 -12.54 -23.06 2.61
N GLY A 57 -12.66 -21.77 2.92
CA GLY A 57 -11.59 -20.79 2.82
C GLY A 57 -11.36 -20.25 1.41
N ARG A 58 -12.29 -20.48 0.47
CA ARG A 58 -12.22 -19.95 -0.89
C ARG A 58 -12.81 -18.55 -0.92
N ILE A 59 -12.24 -17.68 -1.76
CA ILE A 59 -12.75 -16.33 -1.97
C ILE A 59 -14.14 -16.38 -2.60
N ILE A 60 -15.09 -15.66 -2.02
CA ILE A 60 -16.42 -15.44 -2.60
C ILE A 60 -16.30 -14.31 -3.62
N PRO A 61 -16.54 -14.54 -4.92
CA PRO A 61 -16.43 -13.51 -5.93
C PRO A 61 -17.34 -12.31 -5.64
N GLN A 62 -16.80 -11.11 -5.83
CA GLN A 62 -17.57 -9.87 -5.79
C GLN A 62 -18.22 -9.64 -7.16
N VAL A 63 -19.53 -9.51 -7.21
CA VAL A 63 -20.29 -9.31 -8.44
C VAL A 63 -20.91 -7.90 -8.43
N TYR A 64 -20.51 -7.08 -9.38
CA TYR A 64 -20.98 -5.71 -9.52
C TYR A 64 -22.10 -5.63 -10.53
N HIS A 65 -23.27 -5.15 -10.11
CA HIS A 65 -24.48 -5.08 -10.95
C HIS A 65 -24.77 -3.67 -11.44
N LYS A 66 -24.15 -2.67 -10.84
CA LYS A 66 -24.46 -1.26 -11.09
C LYS A 66 -23.70 -0.69 -12.29
N LEU A 67 -24.33 0.26 -12.98
CA LEU A 67 -23.80 0.81 -14.23
C LEU A 67 -22.89 2.01 -14.00
N THR A 68 -23.20 2.87 -13.03
CA THR A 68 -22.39 4.06 -12.77
C THR A 68 -21.21 3.76 -11.86
N ARG A 69 -20.15 4.54 -11.98
CA ARG A 69 -18.96 4.42 -11.14
C ARG A 69 -19.28 4.63 -9.66
N LYS A 70 -20.17 5.57 -9.35
CA LYS A 70 -20.59 5.88 -7.98
C LYS A 70 -21.32 4.70 -7.34
N GLU A 71 -22.27 4.14 -8.06
CA GLU A 71 -23.02 2.98 -7.55
C GLU A 71 -22.12 1.75 -7.40
N ARG A 72 -21.15 1.54 -8.29
CA ARG A 72 -20.15 0.48 -8.12
C ARG A 72 -19.26 0.71 -6.90
N GLN A 73 -18.94 1.96 -6.58
CA GLN A 73 -18.24 2.30 -5.33
C GLN A 73 -19.06 1.93 -4.10
N GLU A 74 -20.35 2.20 -4.11
CA GLU A 74 -21.26 1.83 -3.02
C GLU A 74 -21.33 0.29 -2.82
N GLU A 75 -21.35 -0.47 -3.93
CA GLU A 75 -21.23 -1.93 -3.88
C GLU A 75 -19.88 -2.37 -3.30
N LEU A 76 -18.76 -1.77 -3.74
CA LEU A 76 -17.43 -2.06 -3.25
C LEU A 76 -17.30 -1.79 -1.75
N ILE A 77 -17.83 -0.66 -1.26
CA ILE A 77 -17.86 -0.33 0.17
C ILE A 77 -18.65 -1.39 0.95
N HIS A 78 -19.80 -1.81 0.43
CA HIS A 78 -20.60 -2.85 1.06
C HIS A 78 -19.85 -4.20 1.16
N TYR A 79 -19.22 -4.64 0.06
CA TYR A 79 -18.36 -5.84 0.07
C TYR A 79 -17.19 -5.70 1.03
N GLY A 80 -16.51 -4.55 1.03
CA GLY A 80 -15.38 -4.27 1.91
C GLY A 80 -15.74 -4.35 3.40
N ILE A 81 -16.89 -3.79 3.79
CA ILE A 81 -17.38 -3.89 5.18
C ILE A 81 -17.69 -5.35 5.53
N LYS A 82 -18.45 -6.05 4.67
CA LYS A 82 -18.83 -7.44 4.91
C LYS A 82 -17.61 -8.35 5.04
N GLY A 83 -16.64 -8.21 4.12
CA GLY A 83 -15.40 -8.99 4.14
C GLY A 83 -14.55 -8.69 5.36
N ALA A 84 -14.36 -7.41 5.70
CA ALA A 84 -13.55 -7.00 6.85
C ALA A 84 -14.15 -7.52 8.18
N VAL A 85 -15.46 -7.39 8.37
CA VAL A 85 -16.15 -7.91 9.58
C VAL A 85 -15.92 -9.41 9.72
N ALA A 86 -16.22 -10.20 8.69
CA ALA A 86 -16.05 -11.66 8.73
C ALA A 86 -14.59 -12.07 8.99
N GLN A 87 -13.62 -11.34 8.42
CA GLN A 87 -12.20 -11.61 8.64
C GLN A 87 -11.75 -11.24 10.06
N ILE A 88 -12.24 -10.13 10.62
CA ILE A 88 -11.93 -9.72 12.00
C ILE A 88 -12.46 -10.75 13.00
N GLU A 89 -13.72 -11.20 12.84
CA GLU A 89 -14.32 -12.24 13.67
C GLU A 89 -13.48 -13.52 13.66
N ARG A 90 -13.13 -14.02 12.47
CA ARG A 90 -12.31 -15.23 12.32
C ARG A 90 -10.88 -15.05 12.87
N ALA A 91 -10.27 -13.87 12.66
CA ALA A 91 -8.92 -13.58 13.21
C ALA A 91 -8.97 -13.58 14.75
N HIS A 92 -10.04 -13.04 15.34
CA HIS A 92 -10.25 -13.03 16.79
C HIS A 92 -10.41 -14.45 17.36
N GLU A 93 -11.16 -15.32 16.67
CA GLU A 93 -11.29 -16.74 16.99
C GLU A 93 -9.93 -17.46 16.98
N ILE A 94 -9.14 -17.27 15.90
CA ILE A 94 -7.80 -17.89 15.75
C ILE A 94 -6.84 -17.37 16.83
N ALA A 95 -6.89 -16.10 17.16
CA ALA A 95 -6.07 -15.50 18.21
C ALA A 95 -6.35 -16.10 19.59
N ASN A 96 -7.56 -16.59 19.82
CA ASN A 96 -8.00 -17.26 21.04
C ASN A 96 -7.61 -16.51 22.34
N GLY A 97 -7.90 -15.21 22.35
CA GLY A 97 -7.62 -14.33 23.49
C GLY A 97 -6.15 -13.90 23.65
N ARG A 98 -5.24 -14.34 22.77
CA ARG A 98 -3.81 -13.97 22.80
C ARG A 98 -3.53 -12.81 21.86
N GLY A 99 -2.46 -12.07 22.13
CA GLY A 99 -2.04 -10.95 21.30
C GLY A 99 -3.13 -9.90 21.10
N ALA A 100 -3.05 -9.17 19.98
CA ALA A 100 -4.04 -8.17 19.61
C ALA A 100 -4.35 -8.23 18.11
N ILE A 101 -5.57 -7.86 17.72
CA ILE A 101 -5.99 -7.72 16.32
C ILE A 101 -6.18 -6.25 16.01
N ASN A 102 -5.43 -5.76 15.04
CA ASN A 102 -5.61 -4.46 14.41
C ASN A 102 -6.30 -4.61 13.05
N VAL A 103 -6.79 -3.50 12.54
CA VAL A 103 -7.27 -3.38 11.16
C VAL A 103 -6.51 -2.26 10.46
N ASN A 104 -6.15 -2.43 9.18
CA ASN A 104 -5.59 -1.34 8.39
C ASN A 104 -6.56 -0.86 7.32
N VAL A 105 -6.53 0.45 7.08
CA VAL A 105 -7.17 1.13 5.96
C VAL A 105 -6.18 2.09 5.31
N LEU A 106 -6.42 2.45 4.05
CA LEU A 106 -5.74 3.56 3.39
C LEU A 106 -6.66 4.77 3.39
N TRP A 107 -6.14 5.95 3.77
CA TRP A 107 -6.98 7.14 3.79
C TRP A 107 -7.45 7.56 2.40
N GLU A 108 -6.66 7.26 1.38
CA GLU A 108 -6.97 7.50 -0.02
C GLU A 108 -7.79 6.38 -0.69
N MET A 109 -8.21 5.35 0.04
CA MET A 109 -9.19 4.41 -0.51
C MET A 109 -10.58 5.04 -0.56
N GLY A 110 -11.35 4.67 -1.58
CA GLY A 110 -12.74 5.11 -1.69
C GLY A 110 -13.58 4.56 -0.53
N GLY A 111 -14.32 5.45 0.11
CA GLY A 111 -15.17 5.07 1.23
C GLY A 111 -14.43 4.70 2.52
N ALA A 112 -13.21 5.19 2.77
CA ALA A 112 -12.45 4.90 3.98
C ALA A 112 -13.25 5.12 5.27
N GLN A 113 -13.94 6.24 5.39
CA GLN A 113 -14.73 6.58 6.59
C GLN A 113 -15.95 5.66 6.77
N PRO A 114 -16.84 5.45 5.78
CA PRO A 114 -17.96 4.52 5.93
C PRO A 114 -17.50 3.07 6.17
N ILE A 115 -16.39 2.63 5.57
CA ILE A 115 -15.84 1.29 5.84
C ILE A 115 -15.39 1.20 7.31
N LEU A 116 -14.63 2.16 7.82
CA LEU A 116 -14.19 2.17 9.22
C LEU A 116 -15.38 2.17 10.19
N ASN A 117 -16.32 3.07 10.03
CA ASN A 117 -17.49 3.12 10.90
C ASN A 117 -18.30 1.82 10.83
N GLY A 118 -18.55 1.29 9.62
CA GLY A 118 -19.33 0.09 9.42
C GLY A 118 -18.71 -1.19 9.99
N LEU A 119 -17.38 -1.32 9.90
CA LEU A 119 -16.69 -2.48 10.48
C LEU A 119 -16.54 -2.36 12.00
N LEU A 120 -16.14 -1.18 12.54
CA LEU A 120 -15.90 -0.99 13.97
C LEU A 120 -17.19 -1.10 14.79
N GLU A 121 -18.32 -0.63 14.24
CA GLU A 121 -19.62 -0.81 14.88
C GLU A 121 -19.99 -2.27 15.05
N ARG A 122 -19.70 -3.12 14.05
CA ARG A 122 -20.08 -4.55 14.04
C ARG A 122 -19.08 -5.44 14.75
N THR A 123 -17.84 -5.01 14.94
CA THR A 123 -16.75 -5.78 15.58
C THR A 123 -16.34 -5.21 16.94
N ARG A 124 -17.28 -4.63 17.68
CA ARG A 124 -17.01 -4.02 18.99
C ARG A 124 -16.27 -4.97 19.93
N GLY A 125 -15.17 -4.49 20.51
CA GLY A 125 -14.34 -5.25 21.45
C GLY A 125 -13.38 -6.27 20.78
N MET A 126 -13.42 -6.45 19.46
CA MET A 126 -12.53 -7.37 18.74
C MET A 126 -11.31 -6.67 18.16
N VAL A 127 -11.42 -5.40 17.77
CA VAL A 127 -10.35 -4.60 17.20
C VAL A 127 -9.65 -3.79 18.28
N ALA A 128 -8.34 -3.95 18.42
CA ALA A 128 -7.52 -3.22 19.37
C ALA A 128 -7.10 -1.85 18.84
N GLY A 129 -6.85 -1.75 17.52
CA GLY A 129 -6.44 -0.49 16.90
C GLY A 129 -6.63 -0.45 15.40
N VAL A 130 -6.61 0.76 14.85
CA VAL A 130 -6.70 1.05 13.42
C VAL A 130 -5.39 1.67 12.95
N THR A 131 -4.68 0.99 12.03
CA THR A 131 -3.54 1.57 11.32
C THR A 131 -4.02 2.23 10.03
N CYS A 132 -3.55 3.45 9.77
CA CYS A 132 -3.97 4.20 8.59
C CYS A 132 -2.81 5.03 8.01
N GLY A 133 -2.57 4.85 6.73
CA GLY A 133 -1.59 5.60 5.94
C GLY A 133 -2.17 6.07 4.62
N ALA A 134 -1.29 6.37 3.66
CA ALA A 134 -1.62 6.89 2.33
C ALA A 134 -2.55 8.11 2.38
N GLY A 135 -1.98 9.25 2.77
CA GLY A 135 -2.68 10.53 2.95
C GLY A 135 -2.52 11.09 4.36
N MET A 136 -3.32 12.12 4.67
CA MET A 136 -3.32 12.79 5.98
C MET A 136 -4.64 12.51 6.71
N PRO A 137 -4.73 11.45 7.52
CA PRO A 137 -5.99 10.95 8.09
C PRO A 137 -6.42 11.76 9.32
N TYR A 138 -6.71 13.05 9.17
CA TYR A 138 -7.09 13.94 10.29
C TYR A 138 -8.30 13.45 11.07
N LYS A 139 -9.30 12.85 10.41
CA LYS A 139 -10.52 12.36 11.05
C LYS A 139 -10.39 10.96 11.67
N LEU A 140 -9.26 10.28 11.43
CA LEU A 140 -9.03 8.93 11.96
C LEU A 140 -9.17 8.91 13.49
N SER A 141 -8.60 9.89 14.17
CA SER A 141 -8.59 9.96 15.63
C SER A 141 -10.00 10.14 16.22
N GLU A 142 -10.85 10.94 15.56
CA GLU A 142 -12.25 11.13 15.97
C GLU A 142 -13.07 9.84 15.78
N ILE A 143 -12.88 9.15 14.66
CA ILE A 143 -13.55 7.87 14.38
C ILE A 143 -13.12 6.82 15.40
N ALA A 144 -11.82 6.67 15.64
CA ALA A 144 -11.29 5.70 16.59
C ALA A 144 -11.78 5.97 18.02
N ALA A 145 -11.73 7.21 18.48
CA ALA A 145 -12.25 7.62 19.78
C ALA A 145 -13.75 7.33 19.93
N HIS A 146 -14.55 7.61 18.88
CA HIS A 146 -15.99 7.33 18.87
C HIS A 146 -16.29 5.84 19.10
N HIS A 147 -15.49 4.95 18.53
CA HIS A 147 -15.65 3.50 18.65
C HIS A 147 -14.87 2.88 19.82
N GLY A 148 -14.12 3.67 20.59
CA GLY A 148 -13.34 3.19 21.73
C GLY A 148 -12.18 2.26 21.34
N VAL A 149 -11.52 2.53 20.20
CA VAL A 149 -10.35 1.79 19.70
C VAL A 149 -9.16 2.72 19.54
N HIS A 150 -7.95 2.18 19.60
CA HIS A 150 -6.75 2.97 19.35
C HIS A 150 -6.57 3.29 17.87
N TYR A 151 -5.89 4.40 17.55
CA TYR A 151 -5.45 4.71 16.20
C TYR A 151 -3.93 4.77 16.10
N LEU A 152 -3.41 4.35 14.94
CA LEU A 152 -1.99 4.27 14.65
C LEU A 152 -1.74 4.91 13.27
N PRO A 153 -1.43 6.21 13.20
CA PRO A 153 -1.11 6.85 11.93
C PRO A 153 0.21 6.30 11.40
N ILE A 154 0.25 6.04 10.08
CA ILE A 154 1.46 5.69 9.35
C ILE A 154 2.02 6.96 8.71
N ILE A 155 3.24 7.32 9.06
CA ILE A 155 3.93 8.53 8.59
C ILE A 155 5.39 8.21 8.25
N SER A 156 6.01 9.07 7.45
CA SER A 156 7.42 8.96 7.05
C SER A 156 8.31 10.07 7.64
N SER A 157 7.76 10.99 8.44
CA SER A 157 8.54 12.09 9.01
C SER A 157 7.88 12.69 10.24
N GLY A 158 8.70 13.26 11.16
CA GLY A 158 8.20 14.03 12.31
C GLY A 158 7.37 15.24 11.88
N ARG A 159 7.68 15.87 10.74
CA ARG A 159 6.88 16.96 10.17
C ARG A 159 5.45 16.53 9.87
N ALA A 160 5.26 15.37 9.27
CA ALA A 160 3.93 14.84 8.97
C ALA A 160 3.14 14.56 10.25
N PHE A 161 3.77 13.95 11.25
CA PHE A 161 3.14 13.72 12.55
C PHE A 161 2.78 15.04 13.26
N ARG A 162 3.67 16.03 13.25
CA ARG A 162 3.41 17.36 13.84
C ARG A 162 2.17 18.03 13.23
N ALA A 163 1.95 17.86 11.92
CA ALA A 163 0.76 18.39 11.25
C ALA A 163 -0.53 17.69 11.70
N LEU A 164 -0.51 16.36 11.83
CA LEU A 164 -1.64 15.57 12.36
C LEU A 164 -1.92 15.90 13.82
N TRP A 165 -0.87 15.97 14.65
CA TRP A 165 -0.97 16.29 16.06
C TRP A 165 -1.62 17.66 16.30
N LYS A 166 -1.09 18.71 15.67
CA LYS A 166 -1.60 20.07 15.86
C LYS A 166 -3.04 20.27 15.38
N ARG A 167 -3.44 19.58 14.32
CA ARG A 167 -4.75 19.80 13.70
C ARG A 167 -5.86 18.93 14.29
N ALA A 168 -5.52 17.72 14.77
CA ALA A 168 -6.54 16.75 15.18
C ALA A 168 -6.13 15.96 16.44
N TYR A 169 -5.01 15.28 16.44
CA TYR A 169 -4.73 14.17 17.35
C TYR A 169 -4.50 14.59 18.81
N SER A 170 -4.04 15.81 19.05
CA SER A 170 -3.91 16.33 20.43
C SER A 170 -5.23 16.39 21.21
N LYS A 171 -6.38 16.35 20.52
CA LYS A 171 -7.70 16.35 21.15
C LYS A 171 -8.19 14.96 21.60
N THR A 172 -7.55 13.93 21.13
CA THR A 172 -7.90 12.52 21.34
C THR A 172 -6.65 11.71 21.62
N ALA A 173 -5.69 12.33 22.32
CA ALA A 173 -4.37 11.77 22.60
C ALA A 173 -4.43 10.43 23.34
N GLU A 174 -5.42 10.24 24.20
CA GLU A 174 -5.66 9.02 24.98
C GLU A 174 -5.95 7.79 24.10
N TRP A 175 -6.39 7.99 22.86
CA TRP A 175 -6.66 6.93 21.88
C TRP A 175 -5.48 6.69 20.93
N LEU A 176 -4.39 7.45 21.02
CA LEU A 176 -3.20 7.21 20.20
C LEU A 176 -2.44 5.99 20.72
N GLY A 177 -2.58 4.85 20.03
CA GLY A 177 -1.97 3.59 20.44
C GLY A 177 -0.50 3.46 20.08
N ALA A 178 -0.09 3.98 18.94
CA ALA A 178 1.31 4.06 18.50
C ALA A 178 1.41 5.04 17.33
N VAL A 179 2.64 5.43 16.96
CA VAL A 179 2.93 6.12 15.69
C VAL A 179 3.78 5.17 14.83
N VAL A 180 3.29 4.81 13.65
CA VAL A 180 4.04 3.97 12.73
C VAL A 180 4.93 4.87 11.86
N TYR A 181 6.24 4.78 12.07
CA TYR A 181 7.21 5.34 11.13
C TYR A 181 7.47 4.32 10.02
N GLU A 182 7.09 4.65 8.80
CA GLU A 182 7.35 3.83 7.63
C GLU A 182 8.50 4.42 6.83
N ASP A 183 9.58 3.63 6.68
CA ASP A 183 10.73 4.04 5.86
C ASP A 183 10.31 4.14 4.39
N PRO A 184 10.35 5.33 3.78
CA PRO A 184 9.77 5.54 2.46
C PRO A 184 10.61 4.98 1.32
N TRP A 185 11.88 4.59 1.55
CA TRP A 185 12.71 3.93 0.53
C TRP A 185 12.68 2.41 0.62
N LEU A 186 12.43 1.85 1.81
CA LEU A 186 12.53 0.41 2.07
C LEU A 186 11.18 -0.30 2.14
N ALA A 187 10.10 0.43 2.44
CA ALA A 187 8.77 -0.16 2.57
C ALA A 187 8.21 -0.63 1.22
N GLY A 188 7.45 -1.72 1.25
CA GLY A 188 6.69 -2.22 0.10
C GLY A 188 5.33 -1.53 -0.04
N GLY A 189 4.77 -1.53 -1.24
CA GLY A 189 3.50 -0.85 -1.53
C GLY A 189 3.63 0.66 -1.54
N HIS A 190 2.53 1.37 -1.29
CA HIS A 190 2.54 2.82 -1.17
C HIS A 190 3.34 3.23 0.07
N ASN A 191 4.18 4.24 -0.09
CA ASN A 191 5.01 4.77 0.97
C ASN A 191 4.89 6.30 1.04
N GLY A 192 5.42 6.87 2.10
CA GLY A 192 5.31 8.29 2.37
C GLY A 192 6.44 9.14 1.81
N LEU A 193 7.16 8.70 0.76
CA LEU A 193 8.22 9.50 0.15
C LEU A 193 7.64 10.81 -0.38
N SER A 194 8.18 11.92 0.12
CA SER A 194 7.77 13.26 -0.27
C SER A 194 8.31 13.59 -1.67
N ASN A 195 7.59 14.42 -2.44
CA ASN A 195 8.08 14.94 -3.72
C ASN A 195 9.34 15.82 -3.59
N ALA A 196 9.69 16.26 -2.39
CA ALA A 196 10.92 17.03 -2.11
C ALA A 196 12.12 16.14 -1.77
N GLU A 197 11.91 14.82 -1.62
CA GLU A 197 12.95 13.85 -1.33
C GLU A 197 13.38 13.13 -2.61
N ASP A 198 14.68 12.83 -2.73
CA ASP A 198 15.22 12.11 -3.88
C ASP A 198 14.98 10.59 -3.70
N PRO A 199 14.21 9.94 -4.59
CA PRO A 199 13.97 8.50 -4.50
C PRO A 199 15.24 7.65 -4.68
N LYS A 200 16.32 8.22 -5.20
CA LYS A 200 17.60 7.54 -5.42
C LYS A 200 18.60 7.73 -4.28
N GLN A 201 18.25 8.51 -3.25
CA GLN A 201 19.10 8.82 -2.11
C GLN A 201 18.42 8.40 -0.79
N PRO A 202 18.41 7.09 -0.47
CA PRO A 202 17.89 6.60 0.80
C PRO A 202 18.58 7.29 1.98
N GLN A 203 17.80 7.65 2.99
CA GLN A 203 18.30 8.27 4.21
C GLN A 203 18.28 7.27 5.36
N ASP A 204 19.20 7.44 6.30
CA ASP A 204 19.22 6.67 7.54
C ASP A 204 17.92 6.93 8.33
N PRO A 205 17.17 5.89 8.72
CA PRO A 205 15.95 6.04 9.49
C PRO A 205 16.18 6.54 10.93
N TYR A 206 17.37 6.33 11.52
CA TYR A 206 17.62 6.69 12.91
C TYR A 206 17.40 8.19 13.22
N PRO A 207 18.03 9.13 12.48
CA PRO A 207 17.79 10.56 12.70
C PRO A 207 16.32 10.96 12.48
N ARG A 208 15.63 10.30 11.54
CA ARG A 208 14.23 10.60 11.22
C ARG A 208 13.29 10.15 12.33
N VAL A 209 13.53 8.98 12.92
CA VAL A 209 12.75 8.47 14.07
C VAL A 209 13.05 9.26 15.33
N ARG A 210 14.30 9.70 15.53
CA ARG A 210 14.65 10.61 16.61
C ARG A 210 13.90 11.95 16.50
N ASP A 211 13.87 12.58 15.31
CA ASP A 211 13.07 13.80 15.05
C ASP A 211 11.58 13.57 15.36
N LEU A 212 11.05 12.40 14.97
CA LEU A 212 9.67 12.03 15.32
C LEU A 212 9.49 11.94 16.83
N ARG A 213 10.42 11.29 17.56
CA ARG A 213 10.37 11.18 19.02
C ARG A 213 10.44 12.56 19.70
N ASP A 214 11.22 13.49 19.15
CA ASP A 214 11.28 14.86 19.65
C ASP A 214 9.93 15.58 19.48
N VAL A 215 9.27 15.41 18.32
CA VAL A 215 7.90 15.94 18.12
C VAL A 215 6.90 15.33 19.10
N MET A 216 7.02 14.04 19.43
CA MET A 216 6.16 13.38 20.41
C MET A 216 6.46 13.88 21.84
N ARG A 217 7.71 14.19 22.15
CA ARG A 217 8.14 14.80 23.44
C ARG A 217 7.55 16.19 23.60
N ASP A 218 7.61 17.03 22.55
CA ASP A 218 6.95 18.33 22.52
C ASP A 218 5.43 18.23 22.73
N GLY A 219 4.84 17.12 22.30
CA GLY A 219 3.41 16.79 22.48
C GLY A 219 3.07 16.18 23.83
N GLY A 220 4.05 15.88 24.70
CA GLY A 220 3.85 15.26 26.02
C GLY A 220 3.48 13.77 25.98
N ILE A 221 3.73 13.06 24.88
CA ILE A 221 3.33 11.65 24.68
C ILE A 221 4.50 10.68 24.45
N ALA A 222 5.74 11.16 24.53
CA ALA A 222 6.91 10.36 24.20
C ALA A 222 7.10 9.11 25.10
N ASP A 223 6.71 9.20 26.36
CA ASP A 223 6.90 8.11 27.35
C ASP A 223 5.77 7.08 27.32
N SER A 224 4.61 7.43 26.79
CA SER A 224 3.40 6.61 26.83
C SER A 224 3.05 5.96 25.48
N VAL A 225 3.55 6.51 24.37
CA VAL A 225 3.18 6.08 23.00
C VAL A 225 4.41 5.51 22.30
N PRO A 226 4.41 4.22 21.92
CA PRO A 226 5.51 3.62 21.19
C PRO A 226 5.57 4.14 19.72
N ILE A 227 6.78 4.10 19.15
CA ILE A 227 6.96 4.19 17.70
C ILE A 227 7.07 2.77 17.15
N VAL A 228 6.35 2.49 16.09
CA VAL A 228 6.46 1.24 15.34
C VAL A 228 7.35 1.49 14.12
N MET A 229 8.54 0.89 14.09
CA MET A 229 9.42 0.94 12.93
C MET A 229 8.92 -0.01 11.84
N ALA A 230 8.64 0.52 10.66
CA ALA A 230 8.18 -0.20 9.47
C ALA A 230 9.06 0.11 8.26
N GLY A 231 9.18 -0.86 7.35
CA GLY A 231 10.05 -0.77 6.17
C GLY A 231 11.47 -1.25 6.44
N GLY A 232 11.90 -2.28 5.69
CA GLY A 232 13.23 -2.85 5.81
C GLY A 232 13.48 -3.77 7.00
N VAL A 233 12.54 -3.92 7.92
CA VAL A 233 12.68 -4.80 9.09
C VAL A 233 12.66 -6.26 8.65
N TRP A 234 13.77 -6.96 8.91
CA TRP A 234 13.93 -8.38 8.58
C TRP A 234 14.16 -9.23 9.82
N ASN A 235 15.23 -8.95 10.55
CA ASN A 235 15.59 -9.52 11.85
C ASN A 235 15.75 -8.39 12.86
N LEU A 236 15.76 -8.69 14.15
CA LEU A 236 15.94 -7.71 15.20
C LEU A 236 17.41 -7.43 15.52
N ASP A 237 18.34 -8.31 15.12
CA ASP A 237 19.78 -8.10 15.27
C ASP A 237 20.29 -6.80 14.61
N GLN A 238 19.67 -6.40 13.51
CA GLN A 238 19.98 -5.14 12.82
C GLN A 238 19.48 -3.90 13.58
N TRP A 239 18.64 -4.09 14.57
CA TRP A 239 17.95 -3.04 15.33
C TRP A 239 18.33 -3.07 16.82
N ASP A 240 19.40 -3.80 17.19
CA ASP A 240 19.83 -3.98 18.58
C ASP A 240 20.05 -2.64 19.30
N ASN A 241 20.64 -1.67 18.60
CA ASN A 241 20.86 -0.31 19.09
C ASN A 241 19.59 0.57 19.18
N TRP A 242 18.44 0.07 18.73
CA TRP A 242 17.13 0.74 18.84
C TRP A 242 16.34 0.25 20.04
N ILE A 243 16.61 -0.99 20.49
CA ILE A 243 15.91 -1.62 21.60
C ILE A 243 16.51 -1.09 22.91
N ASP A 244 15.65 -0.73 23.87
CA ASP A 244 16.05 -0.09 25.15
C ASP A 244 16.88 1.21 24.98
N ASN A 245 16.74 1.90 23.85
CA ASN A 245 17.43 3.16 23.57
C ASN A 245 16.66 4.36 24.14
N PRO A 246 17.25 5.12 25.09
CA PRO A 246 16.56 6.25 25.74
C PRO A 246 16.25 7.42 24.81
N GLU A 247 17.01 7.59 23.70
CA GLU A 247 16.72 8.64 22.72
C GLU A 247 15.47 8.33 21.90
N LEU A 248 15.25 7.04 21.59
CA LEU A 248 14.13 6.58 20.79
C LEU A 248 12.90 6.21 21.64
N GLY A 249 13.08 5.92 22.93
CA GLY A 249 12.03 5.45 23.82
C GLY A 249 11.50 4.07 23.42
N GLN A 250 10.22 3.80 23.66
CA GLN A 250 9.63 2.51 23.35
C GLN A 250 9.45 2.31 21.84
N ILE A 251 10.07 1.26 21.30
CA ILE A 251 10.02 0.88 19.87
C ILE A 251 9.37 -0.49 19.72
N ALA A 252 8.48 -0.60 18.72
CA ALA A 252 7.96 -1.85 18.19
C ALA A 252 8.38 -2.00 16.72
N PHE A 253 8.25 -3.20 16.17
CA PHE A 253 8.70 -3.51 14.82
C PHE A 253 7.57 -4.09 13.98
N GLN A 254 7.38 -3.54 12.76
CA GLN A 254 6.37 -4.02 11.82
C GLN A 254 7.02 -4.76 10.65
N PHE A 255 6.49 -5.94 10.37
CA PHE A 255 6.90 -6.81 9.28
C PHE A 255 5.84 -6.78 8.17
N GLY A 256 6.16 -6.19 7.03
CA GLY A 256 5.29 -6.15 5.85
C GLY A 256 5.53 -7.34 4.92
N THR A 257 6.75 -7.46 4.39
CA THR A 257 7.09 -8.43 3.35
C THR A 257 7.33 -9.83 3.90
N ARG A 258 8.01 -9.96 5.02
CA ARG A 258 8.42 -11.25 5.58
C ARG A 258 7.24 -12.18 5.90
N PRO A 259 6.10 -11.71 6.47
CA PRO A 259 4.91 -12.54 6.70
C PRO A 259 4.24 -13.08 5.43
N LEU A 260 4.51 -12.49 4.26
CA LEU A 260 3.97 -13.01 2.99
C LEU A 260 4.42 -14.45 2.72
N LEU A 261 5.64 -14.82 3.14
CA LEU A 261 6.16 -16.16 2.97
C LEU A 261 5.94 -17.00 4.24
N THR A 262 4.68 -17.17 4.61
CA THR A 262 4.24 -18.09 5.68
C THR A 262 3.13 -19.01 5.17
N GLN A 263 2.87 -20.11 5.87
CA GLN A 263 1.82 -21.06 5.49
C GLN A 263 0.44 -20.44 5.56
N GLU A 264 0.17 -19.62 6.59
CA GLU A 264 -1.10 -18.93 6.84
C GLU A 264 -1.32 -17.71 5.95
N SER A 265 -0.28 -17.22 5.27
CA SER A 265 -0.42 -16.12 4.31
C SER A 265 -1.31 -16.51 3.14
N PRO A 266 -2.33 -15.71 2.79
CA PRO A 266 -3.31 -16.05 1.75
C PRO A 266 -2.77 -15.93 0.33
N ILE A 267 -1.58 -15.34 0.12
CA ILE A 267 -1.06 -15.14 -1.24
C ILE A 267 -0.81 -16.48 -1.96
N PRO A 268 -1.05 -16.53 -3.29
CA PRO A 268 -0.90 -17.75 -4.08
C PRO A 268 0.52 -18.32 -4.06
N ALA A 269 0.61 -19.64 -4.33
CA ALA A 269 1.89 -20.35 -4.37
C ALA A 269 2.88 -19.75 -5.37
N GLU A 270 2.41 -19.29 -6.54
CA GLU A 270 3.26 -18.63 -7.54
C GLU A 270 3.90 -17.35 -6.99
N TRP A 271 3.13 -16.54 -6.25
CA TRP A 271 3.67 -15.35 -5.61
C TRP A 271 4.71 -15.71 -4.54
N LYS A 272 4.43 -16.72 -3.68
CA LYS A 272 5.41 -17.22 -2.69
C LYS A 272 6.69 -17.72 -3.37
N ALA A 273 6.57 -18.47 -4.47
CA ALA A 273 7.72 -18.95 -5.24
C ALA A 273 8.54 -17.79 -5.83
N ARG A 274 7.87 -16.75 -6.36
CA ARG A 274 8.56 -15.58 -6.90
C ARG A 274 9.34 -14.83 -5.82
N LEU A 275 8.81 -14.69 -4.59
CA LEU A 275 9.54 -14.06 -3.48
C LEU A 275 10.89 -14.74 -3.20
N MET A 276 10.95 -16.06 -3.26
CA MET A 276 12.16 -16.83 -3.01
C MET A 276 13.24 -16.70 -4.11
N THR A 277 12.91 -16.13 -5.26
CA THR A 277 13.85 -15.98 -6.39
C THR A 277 14.43 -14.57 -6.53
N LEU A 278 13.94 -13.60 -5.76
CA LEU A 278 14.32 -12.19 -5.89
C LEU A 278 15.79 -11.96 -5.54
N ASN A 279 16.41 -11.06 -6.30
CA ASN A 279 17.75 -10.54 -6.03
C ASN A 279 17.65 -9.10 -5.53
N ASP A 280 18.75 -8.59 -5.00
CA ASP A 280 18.86 -7.18 -4.68
C ASP A 280 18.64 -6.33 -5.96
N GLY A 281 17.83 -5.26 -5.83
CA GLY A 281 17.44 -4.41 -6.97
C GLY A 281 16.24 -4.90 -7.79
N ASP A 282 15.67 -6.09 -7.50
CA ASP A 282 14.44 -6.55 -8.20
C ASP A 282 13.17 -5.84 -7.74
N VAL A 283 13.22 -5.08 -6.65
CA VAL A 283 12.13 -4.20 -6.21
C VAL A 283 12.40 -2.77 -6.68
N LEU A 284 11.43 -2.20 -7.38
CA LEU A 284 11.50 -0.84 -7.93
C LEU A 284 10.62 0.11 -7.12
N LEU A 285 11.21 1.22 -6.68
CA LEU A 285 10.47 2.38 -6.17
C LEU A 285 10.02 3.23 -7.37
N HIS A 286 8.71 3.36 -7.57
CA HIS A 286 8.12 3.98 -8.75
C HIS A 286 6.96 4.93 -8.42
N LYS A 287 6.54 5.72 -9.42
CA LYS A 287 5.43 6.69 -9.32
C LYS A 287 4.32 6.43 -10.35
N PHE A 288 4.13 5.18 -10.78
CA PHE A 288 3.06 4.82 -11.74
C PHE A 288 1.70 4.62 -11.06
N SER A 289 1.66 4.61 -9.73
CA SER A 289 0.41 4.42 -8.98
C SER A 289 -0.63 5.48 -9.34
N PRO A 290 -1.90 5.10 -9.52
CA PRO A 290 -2.99 6.03 -9.80
C PRO A 290 -3.30 6.99 -8.64
N THR A 291 -2.73 6.77 -7.46
CA THR A 291 -2.80 7.68 -6.30
C THR A 291 -1.87 8.89 -6.44
N GLY A 292 -0.86 8.81 -7.31
CA GLY A 292 0.22 9.79 -7.42
C GLY A 292 1.29 9.67 -6.33
N PHE A 293 1.17 8.72 -5.39
CA PHE A 293 2.20 8.44 -4.40
C PHE A 293 3.27 7.49 -4.94
N TYR A 294 4.47 7.59 -4.37
CA TYR A 294 5.49 6.58 -4.60
C TYR A 294 5.06 5.23 -4.04
N SER A 295 5.46 4.16 -4.71
CA SER A 295 5.24 2.79 -4.26
C SER A 295 6.36 1.87 -4.71
N SER A 296 6.58 0.79 -3.94
CA SER A 296 7.60 -0.21 -4.21
C SER A 296 6.96 -1.54 -4.58
N ALA A 297 7.35 -2.06 -5.74
CA ALA A 297 6.86 -3.35 -6.24
C ALA A 297 7.98 -4.13 -6.94
N VAL A 298 7.81 -5.44 -7.02
CA VAL A 298 8.71 -6.30 -7.79
C VAL A 298 8.65 -5.91 -9.27
N ARG A 299 9.79 -5.80 -9.91
CA ARG A 299 9.93 -5.42 -11.32
C ARG A 299 9.55 -6.58 -12.25
N THR A 300 8.27 -6.97 -12.18
CA THR A 300 7.63 -7.97 -13.05
C THR A 300 7.60 -7.46 -14.51
N PRO A 301 7.32 -8.31 -15.51
CA PRO A 301 7.04 -7.87 -16.87
C PRO A 301 5.95 -6.79 -16.96
N PHE A 302 4.91 -6.85 -16.11
CA PHE A 302 3.88 -5.81 -16.03
C PHE A 302 4.47 -4.44 -15.64
N LEU A 303 5.31 -4.39 -14.61
CA LEU A 303 5.92 -3.12 -14.18
C LEU A 303 6.91 -2.58 -15.23
N ARG A 304 7.67 -3.46 -15.88
CA ARG A 304 8.54 -3.06 -17.02
C ARG A 304 7.73 -2.52 -18.20
N TRP A 305 6.58 -3.10 -18.46
CA TRP A 305 5.67 -2.57 -19.49
C TRP A 305 5.18 -1.15 -19.15
N LEU A 306 4.87 -0.85 -17.89
CA LEU A 306 4.55 0.51 -17.45
C LEU A 306 5.74 1.47 -17.63
N GLU A 307 6.95 1.05 -17.26
CA GLU A 307 8.18 1.83 -17.45
C GLU A 307 8.38 2.18 -18.93
N THR A 308 8.38 1.19 -19.81
CA THR A 308 8.61 1.41 -21.25
C THR A 308 7.48 2.21 -21.90
N ARG A 309 6.24 2.03 -21.45
CA ARG A 309 5.11 2.86 -21.89
C ARG A 309 5.31 4.32 -21.52
N SER A 310 5.72 4.61 -20.31
CA SER A 310 5.96 5.97 -19.85
C SER A 310 7.13 6.66 -20.56
N GLN A 311 8.08 5.89 -21.12
CA GLN A 311 9.21 6.42 -21.90
C GLN A 311 8.80 6.83 -23.32
N ARG A 312 7.72 6.23 -23.87
CA ARG A 312 7.20 6.61 -25.19
C ARG A 312 6.25 7.80 -25.10
N GLN A 313 6.77 8.92 -24.64
CA GLN A 313 6.01 10.13 -24.35
C GLN A 313 6.67 11.36 -24.95
N ILE A 314 5.87 12.24 -25.56
CA ILE A 314 6.32 13.54 -26.08
C ILE A 314 5.40 14.66 -25.61
N ALA A 315 5.97 15.86 -25.49
CA ALA A 315 5.20 17.08 -25.32
C ALA A 315 4.65 17.57 -26.66
N PHE A 316 3.53 18.26 -26.65
CA PHE A 316 2.92 18.83 -27.85
C PHE A 316 2.29 20.20 -27.57
N THR A 317 2.17 20.98 -28.63
CA THR A 317 1.37 22.21 -28.65
C THR A 317 0.24 22.12 -29.66
N ARG A 318 -0.75 22.99 -29.56
CA ARG A 318 -1.89 23.04 -30.51
C ARG A 318 -1.61 23.92 -31.72
N GLU A 319 -0.56 24.73 -31.65
CA GLU A 319 -0.10 25.68 -32.66
C GLU A 319 1.42 25.63 -32.75
N ALA A 320 2.00 26.02 -33.87
CA ALA A 320 3.44 26.10 -34.03
C ALA A 320 4.02 27.22 -33.15
N ILE A 321 4.76 26.85 -32.11
CA ILE A 321 5.34 27.79 -31.14
C ILE A 321 6.78 27.35 -30.82
N GLY A 322 7.75 28.24 -31.03
CA GLY A 322 9.17 28.00 -30.70
C GLY A 322 9.71 26.74 -31.37
N ASP A 323 10.27 25.82 -30.61
CA ASP A 323 10.85 24.57 -31.11
C ASP A 323 9.78 23.54 -31.55
N HIS A 324 8.51 23.73 -31.13
CA HIS A 324 7.37 22.92 -31.57
C HIS A 324 6.87 23.42 -32.96
N ALA A 325 7.70 23.27 -33.97
CA ALA A 325 7.48 23.76 -35.35
C ALA A 325 7.14 22.65 -36.35
N PHE A 326 7.10 21.40 -35.91
CA PHE A 326 6.89 20.24 -36.76
C PHE A 326 5.51 19.62 -36.51
N GLU A 327 4.75 19.47 -37.56
CA GLU A 327 3.40 18.91 -37.50
C GLU A 327 3.47 17.39 -37.33
N LEU A 328 2.71 16.88 -36.35
CA LEU A 328 2.52 15.47 -36.11
C LEU A 328 1.04 15.10 -36.33
N ASP A 329 0.77 14.28 -37.35
CA ASP A 329 -0.53 13.66 -37.54
C ASP A 329 -0.63 12.38 -36.71
N VAL A 330 -1.53 12.37 -35.76
CA VAL A 330 -1.78 11.21 -34.90
C VAL A 330 -3.01 10.39 -35.31
N GLY A 331 -3.55 10.70 -36.45
CA GLY A 331 -4.40 9.88 -37.34
C GLY A 331 -5.60 9.16 -36.77
N ILE A 332 -6.53 9.80 -35.98
CA ILE A 332 -7.85 9.21 -35.73
C ILE A 332 -8.95 10.28 -35.70
N GLY A 333 -9.88 10.17 -36.63
CA GLY A 333 -11.29 10.62 -36.57
C GLY A 333 -11.62 12.08 -36.76
N THR A 334 -10.77 13.02 -36.44
CA THR A 334 -10.78 14.43 -36.88
C THR A 334 -9.33 14.84 -36.97
N LYS A 335 -8.91 15.34 -38.13
CA LYS A 335 -7.55 15.87 -38.36
C LYS A 335 -7.18 16.88 -37.29
N LYS A 336 -6.61 16.40 -36.19
CA LYS A 336 -6.00 17.23 -35.17
C LYS A 336 -4.51 17.02 -35.28
N ASN A 337 -3.89 17.91 -36.02
CA ASN A 337 -2.46 17.98 -36.04
C ASN A 337 -1.99 18.62 -34.75
N TYR A 338 -0.96 18.07 -34.18
CA TYR A 338 -0.24 18.63 -33.03
C TYR A 338 1.14 19.04 -33.47
N TRP A 339 1.70 20.01 -32.79
CA TRP A 339 3.01 20.54 -33.09
C TRP A 339 4.00 20.03 -32.05
N VAL A 340 5.13 19.49 -32.52
CA VAL A 340 6.15 18.84 -31.70
C VAL A 340 7.53 19.33 -32.09
N THR A 341 8.55 19.00 -31.29
CA THR A 341 9.95 19.28 -31.67
C THR A 341 10.39 18.33 -32.78
N LYS A 342 11.49 18.67 -33.48
CA LYS A 342 12.08 17.81 -34.52
C LYS A 342 12.46 16.43 -33.99
N GLY A 343 13.04 16.38 -32.76
CA GLY A 343 13.41 15.12 -32.13
C GLY A 343 12.20 14.27 -31.77
N ASP A 344 11.14 14.90 -31.23
CA ASP A 344 9.90 14.20 -30.88
C ASP A 344 9.17 13.65 -32.11
N LEU A 345 9.19 14.39 -33.23
CA LEU A 345 8.65 13.88 -34.50
C LEU A 345 9.39 12.63 -34.98
N GLN A 346 10.71 12.60 -34.83
CA GLN A 346 11.51 11.43 -35.20
C GLN A 346 11.17 10.24 -34.29
N HIS A 347 11.14 10.42 -32.97
CA HIS A 347 10.76 9.39 -32.02
C HIS A 347 9.32 8.85 -32.30
N ALA A 348 8.36 9.74 -32.55
CA ALA A 348 7.01 9.32 -32.88
C ALA A 348 6.95 8.44 -34.14
N ARG A 349 7.72 8.79 -35.20
CA ARG A 349 7.82 7.97 -36.41
C ARG A 349 8.44 6.61 -36.17
N GLU A 350 9.47 6.53 -35.35
CA GLU A 350 10.10 5.28 -34.93
C GLU A 350 9.11 4.40 -34.16
N TRP A 351 8.35 4.97 -33.24
CA TRP A 351 7.32 4.24 -32.47
C TRP A 351 6.17 3.79 -33.36
N PHE A 352 5.72 4.61 -34.31
CA PHE A 352 4.73 4.20 -35.31
C PHE A 352 5.21 3.00 -36.13
N GLY A 353 6.47 3.04 -36.60
CA GLY A 353 7.08 1.93 -37.33
C GLY A 353 7.22 0.66 -36.50
N ALA A 354 7.32 0.78 -35.17
CA ALA A 354 7.38 -0.33 -34.21
C ALA A 354 5.99 -0.81 -33.74
N GLY A 355 4.88 -0.25 -34.28
CA GLY A 355 3.51 -0.68 -33.98
C GLY A 355 2.81 0.08 -32.84
N PHE A 356 3.45 1.08 -32.24
CA PHE A 356 2.81 1.96 -31.24
C PHE A 356 2.08 3.11 -31.96
N THR A 357 0.98 2.77 -32.63
CA THR A 357 0.31 3.66 -33.57
C THR A 357 -0.78 4.52 -32.96
N VAL A 358 -1.08 4.36 -31.68
CA VAL A 358 -2.11 5.13 -30.99
C VAL A 358 -1.48 6.12 -30.01
N ALA A 359 -1.77 7.41 -30.18
CA ALA A 359 -1.36 8.47 -29.28
C ALA A 359 -2.47 8.78 -28.26
N MET A 360 -2.22 8.54 -26.98
CA MET A 360 -3.15 8.84 -25.88
C MET A 360 -2.66 10.06 -25.11
N LYS A 361 -3.55 11.07 -24.96
CA LYS A 361 -3.22 12.28 -24.19
C LYS A 361 -3.13 11.99 -22.69
N THR A 362 -2.26 12.74 -22.04
CA THR A 362 -2.05 12.71 -20.60
C THR A 362 -2.56 14.01 -19.93
N PRO A 363 -2.68 14.07 -18.62
CA PRO A 363 -3.15 15.27 -17.90
C PRO A 363 -2.18 16.47 -17.92
N ASP A 364 -0.95 16.30 -18.39
CA ASP A 364 0.14 17.28 -18.35
C ASP A 364 0.58 17.77 -19.75
N ASP A 365 -0.37 17.78 -20.70
CA ASP A 365 -0.17 18.23 -22.07
C ASP A 365 0.95 17.49 -22.84
N THR A 366 1.09 16.18 -22.51
CA THR A 366 1.89 15.25 -23.28
C THR A 366 1.01 14.17 -23.93
N MET A 367 1.58 13.35 -24.78
CA MET A 367 0.93 12.15 -25.31
C MET A 367 1.88 10.95 -25.20
N VAL A 368 1.30 9.81 -24.87
CA VAL A 368 2.00 8.53 -24.78
C VAL A 368 1.57 7.64 -25.95
N PHE A 369 2.55 6.94 -26.55
CA PHE A 369 2.30 6.07 -27.69
C PHE A 369 2.16 4.63 -27.25
N VAL A 370 1.07 4.00 -27.67
CA VAL A 370 0.70 2.64 -27.28
C VAL A 370 0.28 1.83 -28.53
N THR A 371 0.22 0.52 -28.39
CA THR A 371 -0.39 -0.34 -29.43
C THR A 371 -1.93 -0.20 -29.42
N PRO A 372 -2.64 -0.54 -30.51
CA PRO A 372 -4.11 -0.56 -30.53
C PRO A 372 -4.70 -1.50 -29.45
N ASP A 373 -4.03 -2.60 -29.12
CA ASP A 373 -4.49 -3.53 -28.10
C ASP A 373 -4.28 -2.97 -26.69
N ASP A 374 -3.15 -2.31 -26.43
CA ASP A 374 -2.94 -1.58 -25.17
C ASP A 374 -4.00 -0.50 -24.96
N GLU A 375 -4.33 0.27 -26.01
CA GLU A 375 -5.41 1.28 -25.93
C GLU A 375 -6.73 0.66 -25.50
N LYS A 376 -7.15 -0.45 -26.12
CA LYS A 376 -8.39 -1.14 -25.77
C LYS A 376 -8.41 -1.55 -24.29
N ILE A 377 -7.32 -2.15 -23.81
CA ILE A 377 -7.18 -2.56 -22.41
C ILE A 377 -7.26 -1.34 -21.48
N ILE A 378 -6.48 -0.29 -21.76
CA ILE A 378 -6.47 0.94 -20.95
C ILE A 378 -7.87 1.57 -20.87
N ARG A 379 -8.54 1.75 -22.02
CA ARG A 379 -9.88 2.35 -22.06
C ARG A 379 -10.92 1.50 -21.37
N LYS A 380 -10.86 0.18 -21.54
CA LYS A 380 -11.73 -0.76 -20.82
C LYS A 380 -11.57 -0.60 -19.32
N ASP A 381 -10.34 -0.69 -18.81
CA ASP A 381 -10.05 -0.57 -17.37
C ASP A 381 -10.45 0.81 -16.81
N GLN A 382 -10.27 1.88 -17.60
CA GLN A 382 -10.74 3.22 -17.24
C GLN A 382 -12.27 3.31 -17.15
N SER A 383 -13.00 2.66 -18.06
CA SER A 383 -14.47 2.66 -18.09
C SER A 383 -15.09 1.80 -17.00
N GLU A 384 -14.43 0.69 -16.63
CA GLU A 384 -14.85 -0.27 -15.60
C GLU A 384 -14.44 0.17 -14.18
N CYS A 385 -13.97 1.41 -14.00
CA CYS A 385 -13.56 1.92 -12.69
C CYS A 385 -14.66 1.74 -11.63
N MET A 386 -14.25 1.19 -10.47
CA MET A 386 -15.13 0.91 -9.32
C MET A 386 -15.04 1.96 -8.21
N GLY A 387 -14.27 3.05 -8.38
CA GLY A 387 -14.08 4.04 -7.32
C GLY A 387 -13.33 3.51 -6.09
N CYS A 388 -12.39 2.59 -6.29
CA CYS A 388 -11.60 1.99 -5.20
C CYS A 388 -10.67 2.97 -4.46
N LEU A 389 -10.38 4.13 -5.06
CA LEU A 389 -9.62 5.23 -4.49
C LEU A 389 -10.52 6.45 -4.33
N SER A 390 -10.23 7.30 -3.35
CA SER A 390 -10.87 8.62 -3.20
C SER A 390 -10.54 9.55 -4.37
N HIS A 391 -9.34 9.37 -4.94
CA HIS A 391 -8.84 10.06 -6.11
C HIS A 391 -8.02 9.09 -6.98
N CYS A 392 -8.39 8.93 -8.25
CA CYS A 392 -7.73 8.04 -9.19
C CYS A 392 -7.32 8.79 -10.47
N ALA A 393 -6.02 9.00 -10.65
CA ALA A 393 -5.49 9.64 -11.85
C ALA A 393 -5.73 8.80 -13.10
N PHE A 394 -5.63 7.47 -13.00
CA PHE A 394 -5.78 6.55 -14.15
C PHE A 394 -7.14 6.65 -14.82
N SER A 395 -8.24 6.71 -14.06
CA SER A 395 -9.61 6.73 -14.58
C SER A 395 -10.26 8.11 -14.54
N SER A 396 -9.56 9.14 -14.03
CA SER A 396 -10.13 10.45 -13.73
C SER A 396 -11.30 10.41 -12.74
N TRP A 397 -11.30 9.43 -11.84
CA TRP A 397 -12.30 9.32 -10.77
C TRP A 397 -11.90 10.18 -9.56
N ALA A 398 -12.89 10.82 -8.93
CA ALA A 398 -12.74 11.38 -7.59
C ALA A 398 -14.05 11.24 -6.80
N GLU A 399 -13.92 11.01 -5.51
CA GLU A 399 -15.04 10.95 -4.55
C GLU A 399 -15.51 12.38 -4.19
N ASN A 400 -16.19 13.00 -5.13
CA ASN A 400 -16.76 14.33 -5.02
C ASN A 400 -18.10 14.39 -5.78
N GLU A 401 -18.78 15.53 -5.75
CA GLU A 401 -20.09 15.71 -6.40
C GLU A 401 -20.07 15.42 -7.90
N LYS A 402 -18.93 15.63 -8.57
CA LYS A 402 -18.79 15.43 -10.03
C LYS A 402 -18.30 14.04 -10.38
N ASN A 403 -17.92 13.23 -9.41
CA ASN A 403 -17.28 11.90 -9.60
C ASN A 403 -16.08 11.94 -10.56
N SER A 404 -15.33 13.03 -10.55
CA SER A 404 -14.23 13.29 -11.48
C SER A 404 -13.16 14.18 -10.85
N THR A 405 -11.90 13.93 -11.24
CA THR A 405 -10.76 14.79 -10.88
C THR A 405 -10.78 16.13 -11.63
N GLY A 406 -11.60 16.26 -12.68
CA GLY A 406 -11.58 17.40 -13.60
C GLY A 406 -10.39 17.41 -14.57
N ARG A 407 -9.55 16.40 -14.57
CA ARG A 407 -8.40 16.21 -15.47
C ARG A 407 -8.64 15.04 -16.41
N LEU A 408 -7.85 14.94 -17.48
CA LEU A 408 -7.87 13.75 -18.32
C LEU A 408 -7.44 12.51 -17.51
N ALA A 409 -8.00 11.37 -17.86
CA ALA A 409 -7.54 10.08 -17.37
C ALA A 409 -6.11 9.83 -17.84
N ASP A 410 -5.21 9.39 -16.95
CA ASP A 410 -3.78 9.21 -17.27
C ASP A 410 -3.49 7.80 -17.79
N PRO A 411 -3.23 7.61 -19.09
CA PRO A 411 -2.96 6.30 -19.66
C PRO A 411 -1.58 5.72 -19.28
N ARG A 412 -0.73 6.48 -18.60
CA ARG A 412 0.58 6.00 -18.10
C ARG A 412 0.45 5.19 -16.82
N SER A 413 -0.64 5.37 -16.10
CA SER A 413 -0.98 4.61 -14.89
C SER A 413 -1.76 3.34 -15.22
N PHE A 414 -2.37 2.70 -14.25
CA PHE A 414 -3.04 1.40 -14.36
C PHE A 414 -4.19 1.28 -13.35
N CYS A 415 -5.07 0.28 -13.53
CA CYS A 415 -6.11 -0.04 -12.55
C CYS A 415 -5.52 -0.83 -11.38
N ILE A 416 -5.27 -0.16 -10.26
CA ILE A 416 -4.64 -0.77 -9.08
C ILE A 416 -5.51 -1.86 -8.44
N GLN A 417 -6.83 -1.64 -8.36
CA GLN A 417 -7.75 -2.64 -7.81
C GLN A 417 -7.69 -3.95 -8.58
N LYS A 418 -7.76 -3.85 -9.92
CA LYS A 418 -7.75 -5.04 -10.79
C LYS A 418 -6.45 -5.83 -10.63
N THR A 419 -5.29 -5.18 -10.70
CA THR A 419 -4.01 -5.90 -10.63
C THR A 419 -3.76 -6.51 -9.25
N LEU A 420 -4.12 -5.82 -8.17
CA LEU A 420 -3.92 -6.35 -6.81
C LEU A 420 -4.91 -7.47 -6.49
N GLN A 421 -6.15 -7.35 -6.95
CA GLN A 421 -7.15 -8.39 -6.77
C GLN A 421 -6.83 -9.62 -7.61
N ASP A 422 -6.43 -9.44 -8.87
CA ASP A 422 -6.10 -10.55 -9.77
C ASP A 422 -4.91 -11.37 -9.24
N ILE A 423 -3.80 -10.73 -8.83
CA ILE A 423 -2.65 -11.46 -8.28
C ILE A 423 -3.00 -12.16 -6.95
N ALA A 424 -3.82 -11.55 -6.10
CA ALA A 424 -4.24 -12.14 -4.83
C ALA A 424 -5.19 -13.34 -5.04
N HIS A 425 -5.96 -13.35 -6.12
CA HIS A 425 -6.89 -14.42 -6.50
C HIS A 425 -6.25 -15.52 -7.38
N GLY A 426 -4.93 -15.51 -7.55
CA GLY A 426 -4.20 -16.54 -8.30
C GLY A 426 -3.92 -16.21 -9.77
N GLY A 427 -4.15 -14.97 -10.19
CA GLY A 427 -3.72 -14.49 -11.50
C GLY A 427 -2.21 -14.48 -11.67
N PRO A 428 -1.70 -14.50 -12.92
CA PRO A 428 -0.28 -14.59 -13.22
C PRO A 428 0.52 -13.43 -12.61
N VAL A 429 1.59 -13.73 -11.87
CA VAL A 429 2.47 -12.73 -11.24
C VAL A 429 3.06 -11.77 -12.28
N ASP A 430 3.43 -12.28 -13.44
CA ASP A 430 4.07 -11.49 -14.50
C ASP A 430 3.14 -10.44 -15.15
N ASN A 431 1.83 -10.63 -15.06
CA ASN A 431 0.82 -9.74 -15.64
C ASN A 431 0.27 -8.72 -14.63
N ASN A 432 0.74 -8.76 -13.40
CA ASN A 432 0.16 -8.01 -12.29
C ASN A 432 1.19 -7.24 -11.47
N LEU A 433 0.69 -6.31 -10.65
CA LEU A 433 1.50 -5.59 -9.68
C LEU A 433 1.74 -6.46 -8.45
N MET A 434 3.00 -6.76 -8.18
CA MET A 434 3.42 -7.52 -7.00
C MET A 434 4.11 -6.60 -6.01
N PHE A 435 3.41 -6.15 -4.98
CA PHE A 435 4.01 -5.34 -3.93
C PHE A 435 4.98 -6.15 -3.07
N ALA A 436 6.16 -5.57 -2.80
CA ALA A 436 7.14 -6.08 -1.84
C ALA A 436 8.04 -4.92 -1.38
N GLY A 437 8.60 -5.03 -0.18
CA GLY A 437 9.65 -4.12 0.30
C GLY A 437 11.02 -4.50 -0.25
N HIS A 438 11.94 -3.55 -0.20
CA HIS A 438 13.29 -3.70 -0.77
C HIS A 438 14.13 -4.80 -0.10
N ALA A 439 13.78 -5.23 1.12
CA ALA A 439 14.43 -6.37 1.78
C ALA A 439 13.96 -7.76 1.27
N ALA A 440 13.07 -7.83 0.28
CA ALA A 440 12.51 -9.11 -0.21
C ALA A 440 13.57 -10.07 -0.79
N PHE A 441 14.68 -9.56 -1.33
CA PHE A 441 15.80 -10.39 -1.82
C PHE A 441 16.39 -11.30 -0.74
N ARG A 442 16.20 -10.97 0.53
CA ARG A 442 16.69 -11.76 1.67
C ARG A 442 16.01 -13.10 1.79
N PHE A 443 14.81 -13.32 1.22
CA PHE A 443 14.22 -14.66 1.17
C PHE A 443 15.14 -15.69 0.51
N LYS A 444 15.86 -15.29 -0.55
CA LYS A 444 16.82 -16.14 -1.25
C LYS A 444 18.10 -16.36 -0.44
N GLN A 445 18.47 -15.42 0.41
CA GLN A 445 19.75 -15.41 1.13
C GLN A 445 19.65 -15.96 2.56
N ASP A 446 18.48 -15.84 3.19
CA ASP A 446 18.28 -16.28 4.58
C ASP A 446 18.15 -17.81 4.63
N PRO A 447 19.09 -18.50 5.34
CA PRO A 447 19.05 -19.98 5.46
C PRO A 447 17.76 -20.54 6.03
N PHE A 448 16.98 -19.71 6.73
CA PHE A 448 15.66 -20.09 7.27
C PHE A 448 14.68 -20.55 6.17
N TYR A 449 14.81 -20.00 4.97
CA TYR A 449 13.97 -20.35 3.81
C TYR A 449 14.65 -21.33 2.84
N SER A 450 15.77 -21.95 3.24
CA SER A 450 16.49 -22.90 2.39
C SER A 450 15.60 -24.08 1.95
N ASN A 451 15.90 -24.64 0.79
CA ASN A 451 15.15 -25.76 0.19
C ASN A 451 13.64 -25.49 -0.01
N GLY A 452 13.25 -24.21 -0.16
CA GLY A 452 11.85 -23.84 -0.35
C GLY A 452 10.99 -23.96 0.91
N PHE A 453 11.61 -23.94 2.09
CA PHE A 453 10.87 -23.98 3.35
C PHE A 453 9.98 -22.77 3.53
N VAL A 454 8.68 -23.01 3.77
CA VAL A 454 7.69 -22.01 4.09
C VAL A 454 7.26 -22.22 5.54
N PRO A 455 7.67 -21.35 6.48
CA PRO A 455 7.36 -21.49 7.90
C PRO A 455 5.89 -21.23 8.19
N THR A 456 5.41 -21.70 9.34
CA THR A 456 4.20 -21.15 9.95
C THR A 456 4.49 -19.76 10.52
N VAL A 457 3.43 -18.96 10.74
CA VAL A 457 3.57 -17.65 11.43
C VAL A 457 4.24 -17.83 12.79
N LYS A 458 3.85 -18.88 13.55
CA LYS A 458 4.48 -19.14 14.86
C LYS A 458 5.99 -19.38 14.73
N GLN A 459 6.44 -20.22 13.77
CA GLN A 459 7.86 -20.46 13.54
C GLN A 459 8.59 -19.16 13.14
N LEU A 460 7.96 -18.31 12.33
CA LEU A 460 8.52 -17.03 11.96
C LEU A 460 8.65 -16.10 13.17
N VAL A 461 7.63 -15.98 14.01
CA VAL A 461 7.66 -15.14 15.22
C VAL A 461 8.72 -15.66 16.21
N ASP A 462 8.78 -16.98 16.42
CA ASP A 462 9.82 -17.60 17.26
C ASP A 462 11.23 -17.30 16.72
N ARG A 463 11.44 -17.40 15.40
CA ARG A 463 12.70 -17.04 14.72
C ARG A 463 13.07 -15.57 14.97
N ILE A 464 12.11 -14.64 14.88
CA ILE A 464 12.35 -13.23 15.14
C ILE A 464 12.73 -13.00 16.61
N LEU A 465 12.03 -13.64 17.55
CA LEU A 465 12.26 -13.49 18.98
C LEU A 465 13.56 -14.11 19.46
N THR A 466 14.01 -15.19 18.83
CA THR A 466 15.23 -15.92 19.26
C THR A 466 16.47 -15.47 18.51
N GLY A 467 16.34 -14.91 17.31
CA GLY A 467 17.45 -14.59 16.42
C GLY A 467 18.13 -15.82 15.83
N ALA A 468 17.54 -17.02 16.01
CA ALA A 468 18.19 -18.31 15.68
C ALA A 468 17.50 -19.02 14.52
#